data_0a7d7ced277b4b6872616c8331b1ee52
#
_entry.id   0a7d7ced277b4b6872616c8331b1ee52
#
_cell.length_a   1.000
_cell.length_b   1.000
_cell.length_c   1.000
_cell.angle_alpha   90.00
_cell.angle_beta   90.00
_cell.angle_gamma   90.00
#
_symmetry.space_group_name_H-M   'P 1'
#
loop_
_entity.id
_entity.type
_entity.pdbx_description
1 polymer ?
#
loop_
_entity_poly.entity_id
_entity_poly.type
_entity_poly.pdbx_seq_one_letter_code
_entity_poly.pdbx_strand_id
1 'polypeptide(L)'
;GAIKGIGPKMADTIFRKFGLQTLEIMENNPQELLKIRGISEKKLAAIVESYGKNQVFRELMTFLAPFKVTPKKVNMILKKFGNESVDIIRHRPYMLSAVKGFGFLTVDAIGRQCCCALNDPMRISGCIGHIMNQAMKEGHLFKQRQEVIREALEMLNRDLQVMAVSEQDVSQVLYRLVLQKSIVVEEERIYSIRQYEEETQTASMIARRLLEKPVLLSIEPELEKAQKTLGITLSETQKQAVRMVFAHPISIITGGPGTGKTTVLKVILYIHQALCRSEVQLMAPTGRAARRMVESTGCENASTMHLALGLLGDDTDFEPDFEYLSAGFLNVDEVSMVDMHLAYEFFRRVSRHARVLLVGDKNQLPSVGAGDVFRQLIACGLIPVTVLDLVYRQGALSSIPYNAKLMQENKTNLSFGEDFQFIACKGADEAAEIVRRIYLDEIAKNGMDQVQILTPYRKRSAAGVDELNKSLEDFVNPPIAGKKELHIGSQVFRVGDKILQ
;
A
#
# COMPACT_ATOMS: atom_id res chain seq x y z
N GLY A 1 39.70 -2.39 3.45
CA GLY A 1 38.41 -2.66 4.05
C GLY A 1 37.37 -3.40 3.17
N ALA A 2 37.64 -3.63 1.89
CA ALA A 2 36.69 -4.27 0.99
C ALA A 2 36.54 -5.79 1.20
N ILE A 3 37.54 -6.47 1.75
CA ILE A 3 37.53 -7.93 1.98
C ILE A 3 37.43 -8.19 3.48
N LYS A 4 36.42 -8.93 3.91
CA LYS A 4 36.25 -9.32 5.32
C LYS A 4 37.43 -10.18 5.77
N GLY A 5 38.09 -9.80 6.88
CA GLY A 5 39.29 -10.47 7.40
C GLY A 5 40.61 -9.89 6.94
N ILE A 6 40.62 -8.92 6.01
CA ILE A 6 41.84 -8.18 5.60
C ILE A 6 41.67 -6.73 5.99
N GLY A 7 42.31 -6.34 7.10
CA GLY A 7 42.49 -4.93 7.49
C GLY A 7 43.66 -4.30 6.77
N PRO A 8 43.84 -2.94 6.87
CA PRO A 8 44.88 -2.21 6.16
C PRO A 8 46.29 -2.78 6.37
N LYS A 9 46.68 -3.12 7.60
CA LYS A 9 48.00 -3.72 7.93
C LYS A 9 48.17 -5.10 7.29
N MET A 10 47.14 -5.91 7.25
CA MET A 10 47.16 -7.24 6.63
C MET A 10 47.24 -7.12 5.11
N ALA A 11 46.51 -6.18 4.49
CA ALA A 11 46.58 -5.90 3.05
C ALA A 11 48.00 -5.51 2.63
N ASP A 12 48.67 -4.63 3.40
CA ASP A 12 50.05 -4.23 3.14
C ASP A 12 51.03 -5.43 3.25
N THR A 13 50.84 -6.27 4.25
CA THR A 13 51.68 -7.48 4.42
C THR A 13 51.48 -8.47 3.24
N ILE A 14 50.24 -8.67 2.77
CA ILE A 14 49.92 -9.53 1.60
C ILE A 14 50.60 -8.92 0.36
N PHE A 15 50.42 -7.60 0.14
CA PHE A 15 50.93 -6.94 -1.05
C PHE A 15 52.48 -6.91 -1.06
N ARG A 16 53.14 -6.69 0.09
CA ARG A 16 54.62 -6.78 0.17
C ARG A 16 55.16 -8.14 -0.16
N LYS A 17 54.42 -9.22 0.13
CA LYS A 17 54.86 -10.59 -0.14
C LYS A 17 54.59 -11.04 -1.56
N PHE A 18 53.46 -10.69 -2.15
CA PHE A 18 52.99 -11.22 -3.44
C PHE A 18 52.96 -10.15 -4.55
N GLY A 19 53.10 -8.87 -4.20
CA GLY A 19 53.08 -7.77 -5.19
C GLY A 19 51.86 -7.76 -6.08
N LEU A 20 52.07 -7.58 -7.38
CA LEU A 20 51.02 -7.58 -8.40
C LEU A 20 50.30 -8.92 -8.59
N GLN A 21 50.93 -10.04 -8.16
CA GLN A 21 50.34 -11.38 -8.24
C GLN A 21 49.30 -11.65 -7.13
N THR A 22 49.11 -10.71 -6.20
CA THR A 22 48.20 -10.87 -5.07
C THR A 22 46.78 -11.29 -5.50
N LEU A 23 46.24 -10.66 -6.55
CA LEU A 23 44.87 -10.97 -7.05
C LEU A 23 44.82 -12.35 -7.70
N GLU A 24 45.81 -12.71 -8.50
CA GLU A 24 45.96 -14.02 -9.15
C GLU A 24 46.07 -15.13 -8.11
N ILE A 25 46.84 -14.91 -7.03
CA ILE A 25 46.96 -15.86 -5.93
C ILE A 25 45.65 -16.03 -5.18
N MET A 26 44.93 -14.92 -4.91
CA MET A 26 43.61 -14.99 -4.28
C MET A 26 42.59 -15.77 -5.11
N GLU A 27 42.71 -15.74 -6.42
CA GLU A 27 41.80 -16.35 -7.39
C GLU A 27 42.14 -17.82 -7.67
N ASN A 28 43.40 -18.10 -7.96
CA ASN A 28 43.84 -19.42 -8.44
C ASN A 28 44.53 -20.31 -7.41
N ASN A 29 45.14 -19.70 -6.39
CA ASN A 29 45.90 -20.44 -5.38
C ASN A 29 45.83 -19.79 -3.96
N PRO A 30 44.64 -19.67 -3.39
CA PRO A 30 44.44 -18.95 -2.11
C PRO A 30 45.19 -19.60 -0.93
N GLN A 31 45.57 -20.86 -1.03
CA GLN A 31 46.37 -21.59 -0.02
C GLN A 31 47.70 -20.89 0.28
N GLU A 32 48.28 -20.21 -0.71
CA GLU A 32 49.51 -19.43 -0.52
C GLU A 32 49.42 -18.35 0.56
N LEU A 33 48.18 -17.85 0.82
CA LEU A 33 47.94 -16.88 1.87
C LEU A 33 48.16 -17.41 3.29
N LEU A 34 48.14 -18.75 3.48
CA LEU A 34 48.47 -19.38 4.76
C LEU A 34 49.94 -19.15 5.16
N LYS A 35 50.82 -18.88 4.18
CA LYS A 35 52.22 -18.50 4.45
C LYS A 35 52.40 -17.13 5.11
N ILE A 36 51.29 -16.40 5.36
CA ILE A 36 51.30 -15.11 6.02
C ILE A 36 50.90 -15.28 7.49
N ARG A 37 51.76 -14.78 8.38
CA ARG A 37 51.50 -14.82 9.82
C ARG A 37 50.20 -14.09 10.18
N GLY A 38 49.25 -14.81 10.81
CA GLY A 38 47.95 -14.26 11.23
C GLY A 38 46.80 -14.59 10.25
N ILE A 39 47.04 -15.43 9.24
CA ILE A 39 45.98 -16.05 8.41
C ILE A 39 45.92 -17.55 8.78
N SER A 40 44.85 -17.94 9.47
CA SER A 40 44.49 -19.34 9.75
C SER A 40 43.58 -19.90 8.65
N GLU A 41 43.41 -21.21 8.59
CA GLU A 41 42.49 -21.84 7.63
C GLU A 41 41.06 -21.26 7.70
N LYS A 42 40.55 -21.07 8.92
CA LYS A 42 39.22 -20.42 9.14
C LYS A 42 39.18 -19.00 8.59
N LYS A 43 40.28 -18.26 8.76
CA LYS A 43 40.38 -16.90 8.25
C LYS A 43 40.57 -16.86 6.73
N LEU A 44 41.32 -17.82 6.19
CA LEU A 44 41.48 -18.03 4.75
C LEU A 44 40.13 -18.29 4.09
N ALA A 45 39.32 -19.18 4.64
CA ALA A 45 37.97 -19.48 4.11
C ALA A 45 37.10 -18.23 4.07
N ALA A 46 37.11 -17.41 5.13
CA ALA A 46 36.37 -16.15 5.17
C ALA A 46 36.88 -15.09 4.16
N ILE A 47 38.20 -15.05 3.93
CA ILE A 47 38.83 -14.17 2.93
C ILE A 47 38.43 -14.59 1.52
N VAL A 48 38.53 -15.88 1.19
CA VAL A 48 38.17 -16.43 -0.12
C VAL A 48 36.70 -16.21 -0.42
N GLU A 49 35.81 -16.48 0.53
CA GLU A 49 34.38 -16.23 0.39
C GLU A 49 34.07 -14.74 0.16
N SER A 50 34.68 -13.85 0.95
CA SER A 50 34.51 -12.41 0.82
C SER A 50 35.10 -11.86 -0.50
N TYR A 51 36.22 -12.41 -0.95
CA TYR A 51 36.83 -12.04 -2.23
C TYR A 51 35.96 -12.47 -3.40
N GLY A 52 35.45 -13.71 -3.39
CA GLY A 52 34.53 -14.22 -4.41
C GLY A 52 33.27 -13.39 -4.52
N LYS A 53 32.64 -13.05 -3.38
CA LYS A 53 31.46 -12.16 -3.35
C LYS A 53 31.78 -10.77 -3.94
N ASN A 54 32.92 -10.20 -3.66
CA ASN A 54 33.33 -8.91 -4.22
C ASN A 54 33.66 -8.97 -5.72
N GLN A 55 34.17 -10.11 -6.20
CA GLN A 55 34.42 -10.33 -7.62
C GLN A 55 33.10 -10.43 -8.39
N VAL A 56 32.18 -11.30 -7.93
CA VAL A 56 30.82 -11.44 -8.50
C VAL A 56 30.09 -10.08 -8.45
N PHE A 57 30.18 -9.34 -7.36
CA PHE A 57 29.57 -8.00 -7.26
C PHE A 57 30.11 -7.05 -8.33
N ARG A 58 31.42 -6.99 -8.56
CA ARG A 58 32.04 -6.11 -9.57
C ARG A 58 31.64 -6.52 -10.99
N GLU A 59 31.64 -7.80 -11.27
CA GLU A 59 31.22 -8.32 -12.58
C GLU A 59 29.76 -7.96 -12.88
N LEU A 60 28.88 -8.17 -11.89
CA LEU A 60 27.46 -7.78 -11.98
C LEU A 60 27.28 -6.27 -12.17
N MET A 61 28.03 -5.45 -11.42
CA MET A 61 27.98 -3.99 -11.56
C MET A 61 28.39 -3.54 -12.96
N THR A 62 29.44 -4.14 -13.52
CA THR A 62 29.93 -3.84 -14.87
C THR A 62 28.89 -4.26 -15.92
N PHE A 63 28.36 -5.45 -15.81
CA PHE A 63 27.38 -6.00 -16.75
C PHE A 63 26.05 -5.23 -16.69
N LEU A 64 25.59 -4.86 -15.50
CA LEU A 64 24.30 -4.20 -15.28
C LEU A 64 24.34 -2.67 -15.35
N ALA A 65 25.52 -2.07 -15.49
CA ALA A 65 25.69 -0.61 -15.58
C ALA A 65 24.84 0.05 -16.69
N PRO A 66 24.77 -0.50 -17.93
CA PRO A 66 23.94 0.07 -19.01
C PRO A 66 22.46 0.17 -18.64
N PHE A 67 21.96 -0.71 -17.77
CA PHE A 67 20.56 -0.76 -17.32
C PHE A 67 20.26 0.11 -16.11
N LYS A 68 21.21 0.95 -15.69
CA LYS A 68 21.07 1.85 -14.51
C LYS A 68 20.71 1.10 -13.21
N VAL A 69 21.21 -0.13 -13.07
CA VAL A 69 20.99 -0.92 -11.85
C VAL A 69 21.91 -0.40 -10.75
N THR A 70 21.32 -0.08 -9.60
CA THR A 70 22.06 0.49 -8.46
C THR A 70 22.82 -0.59 -7.66
N PRO A 71 23.90 -0.24 -6.92
CA PRO A 71 24.60 -1.18 -6.04
C PRO A 71 23.70 -1.90 -5.05
N LYS A 72 22.67 -1.22 -4.53
CA LYS A 72 21.66 -1.81 -3.64
C LYS A 72 20.92 -2.97 -4.33
N LYS A 73 20.53 -2.81 -5.58
CA LYS A 73 19.86 -3.84 -6.36
C LYS A 73 20.77 -5.03 -6.69
N VAL A 74 22.05 -4.77 -6.97
CA VAL A 74 23.06 -5.84 -7.18
C VAL A 74 23.23 -6.67 -5.90
N ASN A 75 23.29 -6.03 -4.73
CA ASN A 75 23.32 -6.75 -3.46
C ASN A 75 22.08 -7.63 -3.23
N MET A 76 20.89 -7.20 -3.70
CA MET A 76 19.68 -8.03 -3.62
C MET A 76 19.76 -9.25 -4.52
N ILE A 77 20.36 -9.13 -5.72
CA ILE A 77 20.64 -10.27 -6.60
C ILE A 77 21.56 -11.26 -5.90
N LEU A 78 22.67 -10.76 -5.33
CA LEU A 78 23.64 -11.60 -4.61
C LEU A 78 23.03 -12.28 -3.38
N LYS A 79 22.19 -11.58 -2.63
CA LYS A 79 21.47 -12.16 -1.48
C LYS A 79 20.58 -13.33 -1.92
N LYS A 80 19.96 -13.25 -3.10
CA LYS A 80 19.02 -14.24 -3.60
C LYS A 80 19.68 -15.43 -4.30
N PHE A 81 20.69 -15.16 -5.14
CA PHE A 81 21.29 -16.17 -6.03
C PHE A 81 22.75 -16.51 -5.70
N GLY A 82 23.37 -15.78 -4.77
CA GLY A 82 24.75 -16.04 -4.36
C GLY A 82 25.74 -15.99 -5.52
N ASN A 83 26.61 -16.97 -5.58
CA ASN A 83 27.67 -17.07 -6.61
C ASN A 83 27.14 -17.42 -8.00
N GLU A 84 25.93 -17.99 -8.11
CA GLU A 84 25.29 -18.31 -9.40
C GLU A 84 24.71 -17.07 -10.10
N SER A 85 24.77 -15.90 -9.47
CA SER A 85 24.15 -14.68 -9.98
C SER A 85 24.58 -14.29 -11.38
N VAL A 86 25.87 -14.48 -11.72
CA VAL A 86 26.41 -14.14 -13.05
C VAL A 86 25.86 -15.11 -14.10
N ASP A 87 25.86 -16.41 -13.82
CA ASP A 87 25.34 -17.44 -14.70
C ASP A 87 23.84 -17.25 -14.97
N ILE A 88 23.08 -16.98 -13.90
CA ILE A 88 21.64 -16.72 -14.00
C ILE A 88 21.37 -15.52 -14.89
N ILE A 89 22.11 -14.42 -14.73
CA ILE A 89 21.88 -13.22 -15.52
C ILE A 89 22.22 -13.46 -16.99
N ARG A 90 23.27 -14.21 -17.29
CA ARG A 90 23.69 -14.48 -18.66
C ARG A 90 22.77 -15.46 -19.38
N HIS A 91 22.30 -16.50 -18.72
CA HIS A 91 21.59 -17.61 -19.38
C HIS A 91 20.09 -17.65 -19.03
N ARG A 92 19.67 -17.09 -17.90
CA ARG A 92 18.28 -17.11 -17.42
C ARG A 92 17.85 -15.75 -16.84
N PRO A 93 18.05 -14.62 -17.56
CA PRO A 93 17.88 -13.27 -17.03
C PRO A 93 16.47 -12.99 -16.50
N TYR A 94 15.45 -13.68 -17.02
CA TYR A 94 14.07 -13.49 -16.56
C TYR A 94 13.82 -13.97 -15.12
N MET A 95 14.72 -14.75 -14.53
CA MET A 95 14.69 -15.07 -13.10
C MET A 95 14.88 -13.83 -12.21
N LEU A 96 15.44 -12.74 -12.74
CA LEU A 96 15.55 -11.46 -12.03
C LEU A 96 14.18 -10.84 -11.67
N SER A 97 13.11 -11.23 -12.37
CA SER A 97 11.74 -10.79 -12.05
C SER A 97 11.33 -11.16 -10.62
N ALA A 98 11.95 -12.20 -10.05
CA ALA A 98 11.73 -12.64 -8.68
C ALA A 98 12.54 -11.83 -7.64
N VAL A 99 13.36 -10.85 -8.06
CA VAL A 99 14.13 -9.97 -7.17
C VAL A 99 13.39 -8.66 -6.98
N LYS A 100 13.09 -8.29 -5.73
CA LYS A 100 12.39 -7.03 -5.41
C LYS A 100 13.07 -5.83 -6.08
N GLY A 101 12.29 -5.04 -6.81
CA GLY A 101 12.78 -3.84 -7.50
C GLY A 101 13.27 -4.04 -8.93
N PHE A 102 13.17 -5.26 -9.49
CA PHE A 102 13.37 -5.52 -10.92
C PHE A 102 12.01 -5.64 -11.61
N GLY A 103 11.64 -4.60 -12.37
CA GLY A 103 10.46 -4.63 -13.23
C GLY A 103 10.76 -5.32 -14.56
N PHE A 104 9.72 -5.87 -15.19
CA PHE A 104 9.81 -6.59 -16.46
C PHE A 104 10.61 -5.83 -17.53
N LEU A 105 10.37 -4.54 -17.70
CA LEU A 105 11.06 -3.73 -18.73
C LEU A 105 12.59 -3.73 -18.57
N THR A 106 13.08 -3.67 -17.34
CA THR A 106 14.53 -3.74 -17.07
C THR A 106 15.06 -5.15 -17.33
N VAL A 107 14.32 -6.17 -16.90
CA VAL A 107 14.69 -7.58 -17.09
C VAL A 107 14.66 -7.95 -18.56
N ASP A 108 13.68 -7.48 -19.33
CA ASP A 108 13.57 -7.71 -20.77
C ASP A 108 14.71 -7.05 -21.56
N ALA A 109 15.10 -5.82 -21.17
CA ALA A 109 16.27 -5.17 -21.75
C ALA A 109 17.56 -5.98 -21.52
N ILE A 110 17.74 -6.53 -20.31
CA ILE A 110 18.86 -7.43 -19.98
C ILE A 110 18.78 -8.70 -20.83
N GLY A 111 17.61 -9.35 -20.89
CA GLY A 111 17.38 -10.58 -21.65
C GLY A 111 17.67 -10.44 -23.13
N ARG A 112 17.26 -9.34 -23.73
CA ARG A 112 17.54 -9.00 -25.13
C ARG A 112 19.05 -8.82 -25.37
N GLN A 113 19.79 -8.21 -24.45
CA GLN A 113 21.25 -8.11 -24.55
C GLN A 113 21.95 -9.46 -24.38
N CYS A 114 21.38 -10.39 -23.63
CA CYS A 114 21.86 -11.77 -23.49
C CYS A 114 21.48 -12.66 -24.68
N CYS A 115 20.91 -12.11 -25.75
CA CYS A 115 20.45 -12.83 -26.94
C CYS A 115 19.47 -13.98 -26.65
N CYS A 116 18.64 -13.84 -25.62
CA CYS A 116 17.55 -14.77 -25.33
C CYS A 116 16.54 -14.77 -26.47
N ALA A 117 15.92 -15.92 -26.75
CA ALA A 117 14.88 -16.03 -27.74
C ALA A 117 13.72 -15.07 -27.42
N LEU A 118 13.25 -14.33 -28.43
CA LEU A 118 12.19 -13.33 -28.23
C LEU A 118 10.85 -13.95 -27.84
N ASN A 119 10.63 -15.21 -28.19
CA ASN A 119 9.47 -16.02 -27.80
C ASN A 119 9.75 -16.97 -26.62
N ASP A 120 10.82 -16.72 -25.84
CA ASP A 120 11.13 -17.49 -24.65
C ASP A 120 9.92 -17.51 -23.69
N PRO A 121 9.45 -18.69 -23.25
CA PRO A 121 8.34 -18.80 -22.30
C PRO A 121 8.54 -18.06 -20.99
N MET A 122 9.78 -17.93 -20.50
CA MET A 122 10.08 -17.17 -19.29
C MET A 122 9.92 -15.66 -19.51
N ARG A 123 10.27 -15.16 -20.71
CA ARG A 123 10.03 -13.79 -21.13
C ARG A 123 8.53 -13.48 -21.13
N ILE A 124 7.74 -14.34 -21.78
CA ILE A 124 6.29 -14.20 -21.87
C ILE A 124 5.65 -14.27 -20.47
N SER A 125 6.08 -15.20 -19.64
CA SER A 125 5.64 -15.32 -18.24
C SER A 125 5.94 -14.06 -17.42
N GLY A 126 7.15 -13.52 -17.56
CA GLY A 126 7.53 -12.26 -16.90
C GLY A 126 6.70 -11.07 -17.36
N CYS A 127 6.33 -11.01 -18.64
CA CYS A 127 5.45 -10.00 -19.21
C CYS A 127 4.03 -10.11 -18.62
N ILE A 128 3.45 -11.31 -18.60
CA ILE A 128 2.13 -11.56 -18.01
C ILE A 128 2.13 -11.15 -16.52
N GLY A 129 3.15 -11.56 -15.76
CA GLY A 129 3.29 -11.16 -14.36
C GLY A 129 3.39 -9.64 -14.18
N HIS A 130 4.05 -8.93 -15.10
CA HIS A 130 4.11 -7.48 -15.10
C HIS A 130 2.73 -6.84 -15.34
N ILE A 131 1.98 -7.32 -16.32
CA ILE A 131 0.62 -6.87 -16.65
C ILE A 131 -0.31 -7.05 -15.44
N MET A 132 -0.27 -8.22 -14.81
CA MET A 132 -1.08 -8.49 -13.60
C MET A 132 -0.68 -7.60 -12.44
N ASN A 133 0.62 -7.37 -12.22
CA ASN A 133 1.10 -6.45 -11.18
C ASN A 133 0.72 -4.98 -11.48
N GLN A 134 0.66 -4.60 -12.75
CA GLN A 134 0.20 -3.26 -13.14
C GLN A 134 -1.29 -3.10 -12.88
N ALA A 135 -2.11 -4.10 -13.24
CA ALA A 135 -3.53 -4.13 -12.93
C ALA A 135 -3.81 -3.97 -11.42
N MET A 136 -3.02 -4.65 -10.57
CA MET A 136 -3.13 -4.48 -9.11
C MET A 136 -2.84 -3.05 -8.65
N LYS A 137 -1.83 -2.39 -9.24
CA LYS A 137 -1.53 -0.98 -8.93
C LYS A 137 -2.62 -0.03 -9.38
N GLU A 138 -3.40 -0.42 -10.39
CA GLU A 138 -4.56 0.30 -10.89
C GLU A 138 -5.85 -0.04 -10.12
N GLY A 139 -5.76 -0.88 -9.09
CA GLY A 139 -6.86 -1.24 -8.21
C GLY A 139 -7.64 -2.50 -8.61
N HIS A 140 -7.19 -3.24 -9.64
CA HIS A 140 -7.88 -4.42 -10.16
C HIS A 140 -7.34 -5.72 -9.55
N LEU A 141 -8.23 -6.64 -9.19
CA LEU A 141 -7.87 -8.00 -8.71
C LEU A 141 -7.61 -8.96 -9.87
N PHE A 142 -8.23 -8.73 -11.02
CA PHE A 142 -8.14 -9.56 -12.22
C PHE A 142 -8.08 -8.70 -13.48
N LYS A 143 -7.72 -9.33 -14.58
CA LYS A 143 -7.90 -8.80 -15.94
C LYS A 143 -8.63 -9.80 -16.82
N GLN A 144 -9.30 -9.28 -17.84
CA GLN A 144 -9.93 -10.13 -18.87
C GLN A 144 -8.82 -10.81 -19.70
N ARG A 145 -9.03 -12.07 -20.03
CA ARG A 145 -8.05 -12.88 -20.78
C ARG A 145 -7.63 -12.22 -22.09
N GLN A 146 -8.56 -11.67 -22.83
CA GLN A 146 -8.28 -11.00 -24.10
C GLN A 146 -7.44 -9.74 -23.91
N GLU A 147 -7.63 -8.98 -22.81
CA GLU A 147 -6.82 -7.81 -22.49
C GLU A 147 -5.39 -8.23 -22.16
N VAL A 148 -5.21 -9.27 -21.35
CA VAL A 148 -3.87 -9.80 -21.02
C VAL A 148 -3.12 -10.22 -22.26
N ILE A 149 -3.77 -10.95 -23.18
CA ILE A 149 -3.17 -11.40 -24.44
C ILE A 149 -2.79 -10.19 -25.31
N ARG A 150 -3.71 -9.25 -25.51
CA ARG A 150 -3.46 -8.04 -26.32
C ARG A 150 -2.27 -7.23 -25.76
N GLU A 151 -2.28 -6.90 -24.47
CA GLU A 151 -1.23 -6.13 -23.82
C GLU A 151 0.13 -6.88 -23.84
N ALA A 152 0.10 -8.20 -23.68
CA ALA A 152 1.31 -9.01 -23.79
C ALA A 152 1.89 -8.95 -25.21
N LEU A 153 1.07 -9.09 -26.25
CA LEU A 153 1.50 -9.00 -27.65
C LEU A 153 2.06 -7.62 -27.98
N GLU A 154 1.39 -6.54 -27.56
CA GLU A 154 1.86 -5.18 -27.74
C GLU A 154 3.21 -4.95 -27.06
N MET A 155 3.39 -5.41 -25.84
CA MET A 155 4.62 -5.22 -25.06
C MET A 155 5.77 -6.07 -25.57
N LEU A 156 5.53 -7.35 -25.90
CA LEU A 156 6.55 -8.31 -26.32
C LEU A 156 7.04 -8.07 -27.74
N ASN A 157 6.18 -7.58 -28.64
CA ASN A 157 6.53 -7.25 -30.03
C ASN A 157 6.89 -5.78 -30.23
N ARG A 158 6.93 -4.98 -29.18
CA ARG A 158 7.28 -3.56 -29.24
C ARG A 158 8.68 -3.38 -29.85
N ASP A 159 8.78 -2.41 -30.77
CA ASP A 159 10.02 -2.07 -31.48
C ASP A 159 10.60 -3.19 -32.39
N LEU A 160 9.79 -4.20 -32.73
CA LEU A 160 10.16 -5.26 -33.66
C LEU A 160 9.54 -5.01 -35.04
N GLN A 161 10.33 -5.26 -36.12
CA GLN A 161 9.84 -5.15 -37.49
C GLN A 161 8.92 -6.32 -37.87
N VAL A 162 9.06 -7.47 -37.19
CA VAL A 162 8.28 -8.68 -37.41
C VAL A 162 7.80 -9.19 -36.07
N MET A 163 6.56 -9.67 -36.01
CA MET A 163 6.02 -10.28 -34.79
C MET A 163 6.84 -11.52 -34.43
N ALA A 164 7.51 -11.46 -33.27
CA ALA A 164 8.30 -12.57 -32.73
C ALA A 164 7.52 -13.45 -31.76
N VAL A 165 6.43 -12.91 -31.19
CA VAL A 165 5.55 -13.62 -30.25
C VAL A 165 4.13 -13.60 -30.80
N SER A 166 3.53 -14.78 -30.94
CA SER A 166 2.16 -14.98 -31.40
C SER A 166 1.17 -15.10 -30.23
N GLU A 167 -0.12 -14.96 -30.54
CA GLU A 167 -1.20 -15.22 -29.56
C GLU A 167 -1.15 -16.66 -29.03
N GLN A 168 -0.75 -17.61 -29.88
CA GLN A 168 -0.60 -18.99 -29.50
C GLN A 168 0.49 -19.19 -28.45
N ASP A 169 1.63 -18.48 -28.59
CA ASP A 169 2.73 -18.53 -27.60
C ASP A 169 2.26 -18.00 -26.24
N VAL A 170 1.56 -16.87 -26.22
CA VAL A 170 1.01 -16.29 -24.99
C VAL A 170 0.00 -17.23 -24.35
N SER A 171 -0.91 -17.82 -25.15
CA SER A 171 -1.94 -18.76 -24.66
C SER A 171 -1.33 -20.04 -24.08
N GLN A 172 -0.26 -20.56 -24.69
CA GLN A 172 0.47 -21.72 -24.15
C GLN A 172 1.13 -21.40 -22.80
N VAL A 173 1.72 -20.20 -22.67
CA VAL A 173 2.33 -19.78 -21.38
C VAL A 173 1.26 -19.55 -20.32
N LEU A 174 0.13 -18.93 -20.66
CA LEU A 174 -1.00 -18.82 -19.72
C LEU A 174 -1.45 -20.18 -19.20
N TYR A 175 -1.59 -21.17 -20.09
CA TYR A 175 -1.94 -22.53 -19.69
C TYR A 175 -0.91 -23.15 -18.73
N ARG A 176 0.40 -22.96 -19.00
CA ARG A 176 1.47 -23.42 -18.10
C ARG A 176 1.41 -22.75 -16.73
N LEU A 177 1.15 -21.43 -16.68
CA LEU A 177 1.03 -20.70 -15.43
C LEU A 177 -0.16 -21.19 -14.58
N VAL A 178 -1.26 -21.60 -15.22
CA VAL A 178 -2.40 -22.25 -14.53
C VAL A 178 -1.97 -23.60 -13.94
N LEU A 179 -1.30 -24.44 -14.73
CA LEU A 179 -0.79 -25.74 -14.24
C LEU A 179 0.19 -25.59 -13.09
N GLN A 180 1.02 -24.54 -13.11
CA GLN A 180 1.96 -24.20 -12.04
C GLN A 180 1.30 -23.53 -10.82
N LYS A 181 -0.01 -23.30 -10.85
CA LYS A 181 -0.77 -22.57 -9.82
C LYS A 181 -0.20 -21.17 -9.55
N SER A 182 0.35 -20.52 -10.56
CA SER A 182 0.83 -19.13 -10.46
C SER A 182 -0.27 -18.12 -10.73
N ILE A 183 -1.25 -18.50 -11.57
CA ILE A 183 -2.46 -17.77 -11.87
C ILE A 183 -3.68 -18.68 -11.79
N VAL A 184 -4.84 -18.07 -11.61
CA VAL A 184 -6.16 -18.73 -11.71
C VAL A 184 -6.94 -18.10 -12.84
N VAL A 185 -7.60 -18.93 -13.64
CA VAL A 185 -8.53 -18.49 -14.67
C VAL A 185 -9.93 -18.95 -14.26
N GLU A 186 -10.79 -17.97 -14.02
CA GLU A 186 -12.20 -18.19 -13.72
C GLU A 186 -13.03 -17.57 -14.84
N GLU A 187 -13.67 -18.40 -15.66
CA GLU A 187 -14.29 -17.96 -16.91
C GLU A 187 -13.26 -17.25 -17.81
N GLU A 188 -13.41 -15.95 -18.06
CA GLU A 188 -12.47 -15.11 -18.83
C GLU A 188 -11.62 -14.21 -17.96
N ARG A 189 -11.68 -14.35 -16.63
CA ARG A 189 -10.93 -13.53 -15.65
C ARG A 189 -9.64 -14.22 -15.26
N ILE A 190 -8.52 -13.52 -15.39
CA ILE A 190 -7.20 -13.99 -14.96
C ILE A 190 -6.84 -13.27 -13.67
N TYR A 191 -6.59 -14.06 -12.62
CA TYR A 191 -6.12 -13.61 -11.32
C TYR A 191 -4.68 -14.07 -11.08
N SER A 192 -3.92 -13.35 -10.27
CA SER A 192 -2.81 -14.00 -9.57
C SER A 192 -3.39 -14.94 -8.49
N ILE A 193 -2.68 -16.01 -8.16
CA ILE A 193 -3.17 -16.99 -7.17
C ILE A 193 -3.53 -16.31 -5.84
N ARG A 194 -2.68 -15.39 -5.38
CA ARG A 194 -2.88 -14.69 -4.12
C ARG A 194 -4.18 -13.88 -4.09
N GLN A 195 -4.46 -13.08 -5.12
CA GLN A 195 -5.68 -12.27 -5.19
C GLN A 195 -6.93 -13.14 -5.22
N TYR A 196 -6.89 -14.24 -5.98
CA TYR A 196 -8.00 -15.18 -6.04
C TYR A 196 -8.28 -15.81 -4.68
N GLU A 197 -7.23 -16.24 -3.98
CA GLU A 197 -7.35 -16.83 -2.65
C GLU A 197 -7.85 -15.82 -1.62
N GLU A 198 -7.31 -14.61 -1.60
CA GLU A 198 -7.75 -13.54 -0.68
C GLU A 198 -9.23 -13.19 -0.90
N GLU A 199 -9.68 -13.05 -2.15
CA GLU A 199 -11.07 -12.74 -2.47
C GLU A 199 -12.02 -13.88 -2.09
N THR A 200 -11.74 -15.11 -2.53
CA THR A 200 -12.61 -16.27 -2.30
C THR A 200 -12.68 -16.67 -0.83
N GLN A 201 -11.56 -16.61 -0.11
CA GLN A 201 -11.54 -16.90 1.33
C GLN A 201 -12.28 -15.82 2.12
N THR A 202 -12.10 -14.53 1.77
CA THR A 202 -12.84 -13.44 2.41
C THR A 202 -14.34 -13.60 2.20
N ALA A 203 -14.77 -13.86 0.98
CA ALA A 203 -16.19 -14.13 0.66
C ALA A 203 -16.72 -15.32 1.47
N SER A 204 -15.96 -16.42 1.55
CA SER A 204 -16.33 -17.60 2.34
C SER A 204 -16.47 -17.30 3.84
N MET A 205 -15.54 -16.52 4.42
CA MET A 205 -15.60 -16.12 5.83
C MET A 205 -16.80 -15.24 6.14
N ILE A 206 -17.11 -14.29 5.26
CA ILE A 206 -18.30 -13.44 5.38
C ILE A 206 -19.58 -14.26 5.23
N ALA A 207 -19.66 -15.14 4.23
CA ALA A 207 -20.83 -16.02 4.01
C ALA A 207 -21.12 -16.91 5.21
N ARG A 208 -20.09 -17.53 5.81
CA ARG A 208 -20.25 -18.31 7.04
C ARG A 208 -20.80 -17.47 8.20
N ARG A 209 -20.34 -16.24 8.34
CA ARG A 209 -20.80 -15.30 9.36
C ARG A 209 -22.27 -14.92 9.17
N LEU A 210 -22.71 -14.72 7.94
CA LEU A 210 -24.11 -14.42 7.63
C LEU A 210 -25.08 -15.58 7.98
N LEU A 211 -24.59 -16.82 8.01
CA LEU A 211 -25.38 -17.98 8.43
C LEU A 211 -25.54 -18.10 9.96
N GLU A 212 -24.78 -17.34 10.73
CA GLU A 212 -24.89 -17.36 12.19
C GLU A 212 -26.16 -16.61 12.64
N LYS A 213 -26.89 -17.22 13.56
CA LYS A 213 -28.07 -16.59 14.18
C LYS A 213 -27.60 -15.73 15.35
N PRO A 214 -27.67 -14.40 15.26
CA PRO A 214 -27.29 -13.54 16.38
C PRO A 214 -28.31 -13.70 17.52
N VAL A 215 -27.84 -13.49 18.74
CA VAL A 215 -28.72 -13.34 19.89
C VAL A 215 -29.50 -12.04 19.71
N LEU A 216 -30.83 -12.16 19.58
CA LEU A 216 -31.70 -11.02 19.48
C LEU A 216 -31.80 -10.35 20.87
N LEU A 217 -31.35 -9.10 20.94
CA LEU A 217 -31.40 -8.27 22.12
C LEU A 217 -32.55 -7.28 22.03
N SER A 218 -33.32 -7.13 23.10
CA SER A 218 -34.28 -6.04 23.20
C SER A 218 -33.52 -4.75 23.50
N ILE A 219 -33.34 -3.90 22.53
CA ILE A 219 -32.49 -2.69 22.63
C ILE A 219 -33.30 -1.42 22.83
N GLU A 220 -34.61 -1.42 22.67
CA GLU A 220 -35.45 -0.21 22.70
C GLU A 220 -35.32 0.61 24.01
N PRO A 221 -35.36 -0.01 25.20
CA PRO A 221 -35.18 0.75 26.44
C PRO A 221 -33.81 1.44 26.51
N GLU A 222 -32.74 0.71 26.11
CA GLU A 222 -31.39 1.26 26.17
C GLU A 222 -31.17 2.28 25.05
N LEU A 223 -31.85 2.18 23.89
CA LEU A 223 -31.81 3.17 22.83
C LEU A 223 -32.43 4.50 23.29
N GLU A 224 -33.57 4.47 23.97
CA GLU A 224 -34.16 5.67 24.54
C GLU A 224 -33.27 6.29 25.64
N LYS A 225 -32.72 5.44 26.52
CA LYS A 225 -31.82 5.87 27.57
C LYS A 225 -30.53 6.46 27.02
N ALA A 226 -29.94 5.85 26.00
CA ALA A 226 -28.76 6.37 25.30
C ALA A 226 -29.01 7.77 24.74
N GLN A 227 -30.13 7.98 24.04
CA GLN A 227 -30.48 9.30 23.50
C GLN A 227 -30.59 10.36 24.61
N LYS A 228 -31.25 10.04 25.73
CA LYS A 228 -31.37 10.95 26.87
C LYS A 228 -30.02 11.24 27.54
N THR A 229 -29.21 10.20 27.78
CA THR A 229 -27.91 10.35 28.49
C THR A 229 -26.89 11.09 27.66
N LEU A 230 -26.85 10.85 26.34
CA LEU A 230 -25.91 11.49 25.42
C LEU A 230 -26.40 12.85 24.89
N GLY A 231 -27.64 13.25 25.20
CA GLY A 231 -28.23 14.47 24.66
C GLY A 231 -28.40 14.43 23.13
N ILE A 232 -28.66 13.26 22.58
CA ILE A 232 -28.71 13.01 21.11
C ILE A 232 -30.15 12.64 20.74
N THR A 233 -30.64 13.22 19.66
CA THR A 233 -31.89 12.79 19.02
C THR A 233 -31.59 12.15 17.69
N LEU A 234 -31.88 10.86 17.53
CA LEU A 234 -31.66 10.11 16.29
C LEU A 234 -32.87 10.19 15.38
N SER A 235 -32.65 10.31 14.08
CA SER A 235 -33.68 10.10 13.05
C SER A 235 -34.12 8.64 13.02
N GLU A 236 -35.25 8.34 12.36
CA GLU A 236 -35.71 6.96 12.23
C GLU A 236 -34.73 6.10 11.45
N THR A 237 -34.08 6.63 10.39
CA THR A 237 -33.03 5.93 9.66
C THR A 237 -31.82 5.62 10.56
N GLN A 238 -31.42 6.56 11.41
CA GLN A 238 -30.33 6.32 12.37
C GLN A 238 -30.71 5.30 13.44
N LYS A 239 -31.95 5.30 13.93
CA LYS A 239 -32.45 4.27 14.86
C LYS A 239 -32.50 2.88 14.19
N GLN A 240 -32.91 2.83 12.91
CA GLN A 240 -32.86 1.58 12.13
C GLN A 240 -31.44 1.06 12.00
N ALA A 241 -30.45 1.92 11.75
CA ALA A 241 -29.05 1.54 11.72
C ALA A 241 -28.59 0.91 13.05
N VAL A 242 -28.98 1.50 14.20
CA VAL A 242 -28.71 0.92 15.51
C VAL A 242 -29.33 -0.46 15.66
N ARG A 243 -30.64 -0.59 15.35
CA ARG A 243 -31.36 -1.87 15.42
C ARG A 243 -30.70 -2.95 14.56
N MET A 244 -30.33 -2.59 13.34
CA MET A 244 -29.67 -3.48 12.39
C MET A 244 -28.37 -4.06 12.96
N VAL A 245 -27.54 -3.23 13.59
CA VAL A 245 -26.27 -3.68 14.18
C VAL A 245 -26.49 -4.74 15.28
N PHE A 246 -27.53 -4.62 16.09
CA PHE A 246 -27.81 -5.59 17.13
C PHE A 246 -28.59 -6.82 16.62
N ALA A 247 -29.22 -6.73 15.46
CA ALA A 247 -29.95 -7.83 14.85
C ALA A 247 -29.11 -8.75 13.96
N HIS A 248 -27.89 -8.35 13.58
CA HIS A 248 -27.07 -9.08 12.61
C HIS A 248 -25.62 -9.25 13.08
N PRO A 249 -24.95 -10.35 12.69
CA PRO A 249 -23.54 -10.59 13.06
C PRO A 249 -22.56 -9.71 12.27
N ILE A 250 -22.97 -9.23 11.10
CA ILE A 250 -22.24 -8.26 10.27
C ILE A 250 -23.23 -7.27 9.68
N SER A 251 -22.88 -6.00 9.63
CA SER A 251 -23.72 -4.93 9.12
C SER A 251 -22.89 -3.79 8.53
N ILE A 252 -23.49 -3.01 7.65
CA ILE A 252 -22.86 -1.87 6.98
C ILE A 252 -23.69 -0.60 7.24
N ILE A 253 -23.00 0.46 7.64
CA ILE A 253 -23.54 1.81 7.66
C ILE A 253 -22.78 2.65 6.64
N THR A 254 -23.46 3.18 5.64
CA THR A 254 -22.87 4.08 4.64
C THR A 254 -23.58 5.42 4.61
N GLY A 255 -22.83 6.46 4.31
CA GLY A 255 -23.39 7.83 4.18
C GLY A 255 -22.30 8.85 3.99
N GLY A 256 -22.65 9.97 3.41
CA GLY A 256 -21.73 11.08 3.15
C GLY A 256 -21.20 11.75 4.43
N PRO A 257 -20.35 12.77 4.31
CA PRO A 257 -19.86 13.54 5.44
C PRO A 257 -21.03 14.30 6.10
N GLY A 258 -21.04 14.31 7.43
CA GLY A 258 -22.09 15.04 8.19
C GLY A 258 -23.44 14.33 8.33
N THR A 259 -23.59 13.10 7.87
CA THR A 259 -24.84 12.31 8.01
C THR A 259 -25.04 11.67 9.39
N GLY A 260 -24.10 11.88 10.32
CA GLY A 260 -24.22 11.39 11.69
C GLY A 260 -23.71 9.97 11.93
N LYS A 261 -22.88 9.40 11.07
CA LYS A 261 -22.25 8.05 11.26
C LYS A 261 -21.63 7.92 12.66
N THR A 262 -20.82 8.89 13.06
CA THR A 262 -20.16 8.92 14.38
C THR A 262 -21.17 9.03 15.53
N THR A 263 -22.25 9.76 15.34
CA THR A 263 -23.35 9.89 16.31
C THR A 263 -24.05 8.55 16.54
N VAL A 264 -24.35 7.84 15.45
CA VAL A 264 -24.91 6.49 15.50
C VAL A 264 -23.95 5.52 16.21
N LEU A 265 -22.65 5.59 15.88
CA LEU A 265 -21.63 4.75 16.53
C LEU A 265 -21.57 4.99 18.04
N LYS A 266 -21.64 6.24 18.54
CA LYS A 266 -21.69 6.54 19.98
C LYS A 266 -22.86 5.86 20.66
N VAL A 267 -24.05 5.89 20.06
CA VAL A 267 -25.23 5.24 20.62
C VAL A 267 -25.08 3.72 20.62
N ILE A 268 -24.52 3.15 19.55
CA ILE A 268 -24.23 1.71 19.47
C ILE A 268 -23.27 1.29 20.59
N LEU A 269 -22.19 2.04 20.80
CA LEU A 269 -21.20 1.74 21.84
C LEU A 269 -21.83 1.81 23.26
N TYR A 270 -22.67 2.82 23.52
CA TYR A 270 -23.38 2.93 24.78
C TYR A 270 -24.28 1.72 25.05
N ILE A 271 -25.08 1.30 24.06
CA ILE A 271 -25.97 0.15 24.18
C ILE A 271 -25.15 -1.14 24.33
N HIS A 272 -24.07 -1.29 23.56
CA HIS A 272 -23.20 -2.47 23.64
C HIS A 272 -22.59 -2.62 25.05
N GLN A 273 -22.10 -1.54 25.63
CA GLN A 273 -21.57 -1.54 27.00
C GLN A 273 -22.63 -1.92 28.03
N ALA A 274 -23.86 -1.46 27.86
CA ALA A 274 -24.96 -1.74 28.77
C ALA A 274 -25.43 -3.21 28.71
N LEU A 275 -25.55 -3.77 27.48
CA LEU A 275 -26.18 -5.08 27.27
C LEU A 275 -25.18 -6.23 27.10
N CYS A 276 -24.07 -6.02 26.38
CA CYS A 276 -23.16 -7.09 25.99
C CYS A 276 -21.96 -7.19 26.91
N ARG A 277 -21.44 -6.07 27.40
CA ARG A 277 -20.27 -5.97 28.28
C ARG A 277 -19.00 -6.65 27.75
N SER A 278 -18.97 -7.06 26.49
CA SER A 278 -17.78 -7.58 25.88
C SER A 278 -16.89 -6.43 25.40
N GLU A 279 -15.61 -6.75 25.19
CA GLU A 279 -14.63 -5.78 24.71
C GLU A 279 -15.04 -5.22 23.34
N VAL A 280 -14.73 -3.95 23.14
CA VAL A 280 -14.95 -3.22 21.90
C VAL A 280 -13.59 -2.87 21.29
N GLN A 281 -13.42 -3.07 20.00
CA GLN A 281 -12.24 -2.61 19.26
C GLN A 281 -12.67 -1.79 18.05
N LEU A 282 -12.16 -0.57 17.99
CA LEU A 282 -12.40 0.35 16.89
C LEU A 282 -11.17 0.40 15.98
N MET A 283 -11.38 0.32 14.69
CA MET A 283 -10.28 0.29 13.71
C MET A 283 -10.57 1.23 12.55
N ALA A 284 -9.50 1.80 11.98
CA ALA A 284 -9.58 2.55 10.73
C ALA A 284 -8.33 2.28 9.86
N PRO A 285 -8.39 2.48 8.54
CA PRO A 285 -7.23 2.34 7.67
C PRO A 285 -6.10 3.33 7.96
N THR A 286 -6.42 4.51 8.50
CA THR A 286 -5.47 5.59 8.75
C THR A 286 -5.39 6.00 10.22
N GLY A 287 -4.20 6.43 10.66
CA GLY A 287 -4.00 6.92 12.03
C GLY A 287 -4.85 8.14 12.37
N ARG A 288 -5.08 9.05 11.40
CA ARG A 288 -5.95 10.22 11.59
C ARG A 288 -7.41 9.82 11.86
N ALA A 289 -7.93 8.84 11.13
CA ALA A 289 -9.29 8.34 11.35
C ALA A 289 -9.41 7.61 12.69
N ALA A 290 -8.43 6.77 13.05
CA ALA A 290 -8.38 6.11 14.35
C ALA A 290 -8.37 7.13 15.51
N ARG A 291 -7.55 8.16 15.43
CA ARG A 291 -7.50 9.23 16.44
C ARG A 291 -8.81 9.99 16.55
N ARG A 292 -9.46 10.32 15.43
CA ARG A 292 -10.79 10.95 15.42
C ARG A 292 -11.86 10.08 16.10
N MET A 293 -11.77 8.75 15.95
CA MET A 293 -12.68 7.85 16.65
C MET A 293 -12.49 7.95 18.16
N VAL A 294 -11.25 7.95 18.68
CA VAL A 294 -10.98 8.17 20.11
C VAL A 294 -11.60 9.49 20.59
N GLU A 295 -11.27 10.57 19.92
CA GLU A 295 -11.73 11.94 20.26
C GLU A 295 -13.27 12.05 20.25
N SER A 296 -13.89 11.40 19.27
CA SER A 296 -15.34 11.49 19.09
C SER A 296 -16.15 10.53 19.93
N THR A 297 -15.67 9.32 20.20
CA THR A 297 -16.40 8.28 20.93
C THR A 297 -16.00 8.16 22.41
N GLY A 298 -14.82 8.65 22.78
CA GLY A 298 -14.21 8.42 24.10
C GLY A 298 -13.70 6.99 24.29
N CYS A 299 -13.72 6.13 23.27
CA CYS A 299 -13.23 4.76 23.35
C CYS A 299 -11.72 4.75 23.06
N GLU A 300 -10.91 4.44 24.07
CA GLU A 300 -9.45 4.42 23.96
C GLU A 300 -8.92 3.25 23.12
N ASN A 301 -9.68 2.15 23.02
CA ASN A 301 -9.32 0.99 22.21
C ASN A 301 -9.64 1.22 20.72
N ALA A 302 -9.01 2.24 20.15
CA ALA A 302 -9.09 2.55 18.72
C ALA A 302 -7.68 2.66 18.12
N SER A 303 -7.45 1.97 17.01
CA SER A 303 -6.14 1.91 16.35
C SER A 303 -6.25 1.83 14.83
N THR A 304 -5.11 1.90 14.16
CA THR A 304 -5.10 1.56 12.72
C THR A 304 -5.32 0.06 12.55
N MET A 305 -5.96 -0.33 11.43
CA MET A 305 -6.12 -1.74 11.08
C MET A 305 -4.77 -2.46 11.03
N HIS A 306 -3.73 -1.85 10.47
CA HIS A 306 -2.39 -2.44 10.42
C HIS A 306 -1.83 -2.75 11.81
N LEU A 307 -2.01 -1.84 12.78
CA LEU A 307 -1.58 -2.07 14.16
C LEU A 307 -2.41 -3.17 14.83
N ALA A 308 -3.75 -3.09 14.73
CA ALA A 308 -4.65 -4.05 15.32
C ALA A 308 -4.47 -5.48 14.80
N LEU A 309 -4.05 -5.62 13.53
CA LEU A 309 -3.83 -6.90 12.86
C LEU A 309 -2.38 -7.39 12.93
N GLY A 310 -1.49 -6.64 13.61
CA GLY A 310 -0.08 -6.99 13.71
C GLY A 310 0.70 -6.91 12.38
N LEU A 311 0.24 -6.11 11.43
CA LEU A 311 0.83 -6.00 10.08
C LEU A 311 1.95 -4.93 10.00
N LEU A 312 2.58 -4.61 11.13
CA LEU A 312 3.65 -3.62 11.20
C LEU A 312 5.00 -4.34 11.09
N GLY A 313 5.67 -4.21 9.97
CA GLY A 313 7.03 -4.69 9.74
C GLY A 313 7.40 -4.65 8.27
N ASP A 314 8.60 -4.14 7.97
CA ASP A 314 9.20 -4.16 6.61
C ASP A 314 9.78 -5.56 6.25
N ASP A 315 9.84 -6.49 7.20
CA ASP A 315 10.38 -7.83 7.00
C ASP A 315 9.31 -8.77 6.44
N THR A 316 9.33 -8.90 5.12
CA THR A 316 8.49 -9.81 4.33
C THR A 316 8.77 -11.30 4.59
N ASP A 317 9.75 -11.62 5.44
CA ASP A 317 10.15 -12.98 5.78
C ASP A 317 9.56 -13.47 7.12
N PHE A 318 8.84 -12.63 7.87
CA PHE A 318 8.13 -13.00 9.08
C PHE A 318 6.62 -12.96 8.83
N GLU A 319 5.96 -14.11 8.77
CA GLU A 319 4.51 -14.15 8.97
C GLU A 319 4.27 -13.72 10.42
N PRO A 320 3.52 -12.60 10.65
CA PRO A 320 3.19 -12.20 12.01
C PRO A 320 2.43 -13.34 12.69
N ASP A 321 2.69 -13.55 13.98
CA ASP A 321 1.97 -14.52 14.78
C ASP A 321 0.47 -14.32 14.60
N PHE A 322 -0.21 -15.40 14.20
CA PHE A 322 -1.62 -15.34 13.90
C PHE A 322 -2.41 -15.27 15.21
N GLU A 323 -2.91 -14.09 15.56
CA GLU A 323 -3.79 -13.90 16.71
C GLU A 323 -5.20 -13.53 16.24
N TYR A 324 -6.20 -14.13 16.90
CA TYR A 324 -7.59 -13.73 16.73
C TYR A 324 -7.86 -12.42 17.49
N LEU A 325 -8.71 -11.58 16.90
CA LEU A 325 -9.23 -10.40 17.61
C LEU A 325 -10.14 -10.86 18.76
N SER A 326 -9.78 -10.47 19.98
CA SER A 326 -10.47 -10.90 21.20
C SER A 326 -11.81 -10.18 21.43
N ALA A 327 -11.98 -8.99 20.85
CA ALA A 327 -13.15 -8.15 21.08
C ALA A 327 -14.44 -8.78 20.56
N GLY A 328 -15.51 -8.67 21.33
CA GLY A 328 -16.85 -9.15 20.94
C GLY A 328 -17.60 -8.19 20.02
N PHE A 329 -17.14 -6.93 19.91
CA PHE A 329 -17.63 -5.95 18.94
C PHE A 329 -16.46 -5.29 18.23
N LEU A 330 -16.49 -5.38 16.91
CA LEU A 330 -15.46 -4.85 16.02
C LEU A 330 -16.10 -3.80 15.10
N ASN A 331 -15.60 -2.58 15.14
CA ASN A 331 -15.99 -1.54 14.20
C ASN A 331 -14.80 -1.18 13.30
N VAL A 332 -15.01 -1.16 12.01
CA VAL A 332 -14.07 -0.60 11.03
C VAL A 332 -14.70 0.64 10.41
N ASP A 333 -14.07 1.79 10.63
CA ASP A 333 -14.48 3.06 10.01
C ASP A 333 -13.63 3.36 8.77
N GLU A 334 -14.13 4.23 7.89
CA GLU A 334 -13.51 4.57 6.59
C GLU A 334 -13.21 3.34 5.71
N VAL A 335 -14.13 2.37 5.70
CA VAL A 335 -13.96 1.08 4.98
C VAL A 335 -13.79 1.26 3.45
N SER A 336 -14.22 2.39 2.89
CA SER A 336 -13.95 2.74 1.48
C SER A 336 -12.47 2.71 1.10
N MET A 337 -11.56 2.88 2.08
CA MET A 337 -10.10 2.84 1.89
C MET A 337 -9.50 1.44 2.10
N VAL A 338 -10.29 0.43 2.48
CA VAL A 338 -9.83 -0.93 2.76
C VAL A 338 -9.74 -1.72 1.44
N ASP A 339 -8.54 -2.18 1.10
CA ASP A 339 -8.29 -3.05 -0.05
C ASP A 339 -8.57 -4.53 0.28
N MET A 340 -8.44 -5.39 -0.74
CA MET A 340 -8.72 -6.83 -0.60
C MET A 340 -7.79 -7.52 0.40
N HIS A 341 -6.51 -7.18 0.38
CA HIS A 341 -5.53 -7.77 1.29
C HIS A 341 -5.85 -7.44 2.76
N LEU A 342 -6.11 -6.16 3.05
CA LEU A 342 -6.44 -5.71 4.40
C LEU A 342 -7.79 -6.26 4.88
N ALA A 343 -8.76 -6.40 3.98
CA ALA A 343 -10.03 -7.06 4.27
C ALA A 343 -9.83 -8.55 4.59
N TYR A 344 -9.02 -9.26 3.80
CA TYR A 344 -8.67 -10.66 4.05
C TYR A 344 -7.99 -10.83 5.41
N GLU A 345 -7.00 -10.02 5.72
CA GLU A 345 -6.28 -10.05 7.00
C GLU A 345 -7.19 -9.75 8.20
N PHE A 346 -8.17 -8.87 8.01
CA PHE A 346 -9.18 -8.59 9.02
C PHE A 346 -10.11 -9.79 9.23
N PHE A 347 -10.81 -10.24 8.18
CA PHE A 347 -11.84 -11.28 8.33
C PHE A 347 -11.28 -12.63 8.82
N ARG A 348 -10.04 -12.97 8.46
CA ARG A 348 -9.41 -14.20 8.95
C ARG A 348 -9.11 -14.16 10.45
N ARG A 349 -9.01 -12.97 11.07
CA ARG A 349 -8.76 -12.79 12.51
C ARG A 349 -10.02 -12.52 13.33
N VAL A 350 -11.13 -12.24 12.69
CA VAL A 350 -12.39 -12.00 13.40
C VAL A 350 -12.90 -13.28 14.05
N SER A 351 -13.06 -13.26 15.38
CA SER A 351 -13.61 -14.41 16.12
C SER A 351 -15.05 -14.71 15.68
N ARG A 352 -15.46 -15.98 15.75
CA ARG A 352 -16.77 -16.42 15.28
C ARG A 352 -17.93 -15.63 15.89
N HIS A 353 -17.83 -15.32 17.18
CA HIS A 353 -18.91 -14.68 17.93
C HIS A 353 -18.85 -13.15 17.97
N ALA A 354 -17.82 -12.56 17.40
CA ALA A 354 -17.70 -11.10 17.34
C ALA A 354 -18.72 -10.50 16.38
N ARG A 355 -19.36 -9.42 16.78
CA ARG A 355 -20.21 -8.60 15.90
C ARG A 355 -19.34 -7.62 15.13
N VAL A 356 -19.57 -7.50 13.82
CA VAL A 356 -18.81 -6.64 12.92
C VAL A 356 -19.68 -5.53 12.38
N LEU A 357 -19.23 -4.30 12.56
CA LEU A 357 -19.80 -3.12 11.94
C LEU A 357 -18.79 -2.48 10.97
N LEU A 358 -19.18 -2.35 9.72
CA LEU A 358 -18.41 -1.67 8.68
C LEU A 358 -19.04 -0.31 8.41
N VAL A 359 -18.26 0.76 8.59
CA VAL A 359 -18.72 2.14 8.41
C VAL A 359 -17.88 2.80 7.33
N GLY A 360 -18.52 3.52 6.41
CA GLY A 360 -17.81 4.20 5.33
C GLY A 360 -18.74 5.07 4.48
N ASP A 361 -18.19 5.57 3.41
CA ASP A 361 -18.93 6.31 2.39
C ASP A 361 -18.68 5.67 1.02
N LYS A 362 -19.73 5.04 0.46
CA LYS A 362 -19.65 4.37 -0.85
C LYS A 362 -19.31 5.30 -2.01
N ASN A 363 -19.44 6.61 -1.81
CA ASN A 363 -19.19 7.63 -2.82
C ASN A 363 -17.78 8.26 -2.70
N GLN A 364 -17.02 7.93 -1.64
CA GLN A 364 -15.61 8.33 -1.55
C GLN A 364 -14.73 7.53 -2.51
N LEU A 365 -13.47 7.98 -2.66
CA LEU A 365 -12.49 7.29 -3.47
C LEU A 365 -12.28 5.86 -2.95
N PRO A 366 -12.09 4.88 -3.85
CA PRO A 366 -11.79 3.50 -3.46
C PRO A 366 -10.40 3.41 -2.83
N SER A 367 -10.07 2.24 -2.31
CA SER A 367 -8.75 1.91 -1.78
C SER A 367 -7.63 2.16 -2.80
N VAL A 368 -6.44 2.49 -2.30
CA VAL A 368 -5.23 2.60 -3.14
C VAL A 368 -4.74 1.23 -3.58
N GLY A 369 -4.89 0.21 -2.72
CA GLY A 369 -4.61 -1.18 -3.06
C GLY A 369 -5.73 -1.82 -3.89
N ALA A 370 -5.47 -3.02 -4.42
CA ALA A 370 -6.41 -3.70 -5.30
C ALA A 370 -7.69 -4.16 -4.57
N GLY A 371 -8.82 -3.99 -5.23
CA GLY A 371 -10.14 -4.43 -4.77
C GLY A 371 -10.98 -3.34 -4.12
N ASP A 372 -12.17 -3.11 -4.67
CA ASP A 372 -13.18 -2.18 -4.14
C ASP A 372 -14.16 -2.92 -3.21
N VAL A 373 -13.62 -3.40 -2.08
CA VAL A 373 -14.31 -4.32 -1.16
C VAL A 373 -15.63 -3.72 -0.66
N PHE A 374 -15.61 -2.47 -0.22
CA PHE A 374 -16.78 -1.85 0.42
C PHE A 374 -17.96 -1.73 -0.54
N ARG A 375 -17.73 -1.28 -1.77
CA ARG A 375 -18.79 -1.18 -2.78
C ARG A 375 -19.30 -2.55 -3.19
N GLN A 376 -18.42 -3.54 -3.34
CA GLN A 376 -18.83 -4.91 -3.68
C GLN A 376 -19.65 -5.54 -2.56
N LEU A 377 -19.31 -5.35 -1.30
CA LEU A 377 -20.10 -5.83 -0.16
C LEU A 377 -21.50 -5.17 -0.10
N ILE A 378 -21.61 -3.90 -0.45
CA ILE A 378 -22.91 -3.23 -0.57
C ILE A 378 -23.70 -3.75 -1.76
N ALA A 379 -23.03 -3.89 -2.92
CA ALA A 379 -23.66 -4.30 -4.17
C ALA A 379 -24.18 -5.76 -4.15
N CYS A 380 -23.51 -6.65 -3.38
CA CYS A 380 -23.95 -8.05 -3.30
C CYS A 380 -25.34 -8.24 -2.67
N GLY A 381 -25.84 -7.25 -1.90
CA GLY A 381 -27.18 -7.26 -1.32
C GLY A 381 -27.42 -8.31 -0.23
N LEU A 382 -26.39 -9.03 0.21
CA LEU A 382 -26.51 -10.09 1.22
C LEU A 382 -26.25 -9.58 2.66
N ILE A 383 -25.46 -8.53 2.80
CA ILE A 383 -25.15 -7.91 4.09
C ILE A 383 -26.18 -6.81 4.36
N PRO A 384 -26.75 -6.72 5.56
CA PRO A 384 -27.63 -5.62 5.93
C PRO A 384 -26.93 -4.28 5.84
N VAL A 385 -27.53 -3.34 5.10
CA VAL A 385 -26.97 -2.00 4.84
C VAL A 385 -27.99 -0.94 5.25
N THR A 386 -27.54 0.05 6.01
CA THR A 386 -28.31 1.29 6.22
C THR A 386 -27.57 2.45 5.56
N VAL A 387 -28.28 3.19 4.70
CA VAL A 387 -27.78 4.40 4.05
C VAL A 387 -28.27 5.62 4.83
N LEU A 388 -27.32 6.41 5.36
CA LEU A 388 -27.61 7.67 6.01
C LEU A 388 -27.48 8.80 4.98
N ASP A 389 -28.60 9.38 4.59
CA ASP A 389 -28.70 10.39 3.50
C ASP A 389 -28.96 11.81 4.00
N LEU A 390 -29.44 11.97 5.23
CA LEU A 390 -29.70 13.29 5.81
C LEU A 390 -28.40 13.93 6.31
N VAL A 391 -28.09 15.11 5.78
CA VAL A 391 -26.90 15.89 6.17
C VAL A 391 -27.27 16.89 7.28
N TYR A 392 -26.68 16.73 8.45
CA TYR A 392 -26.93 17.55 9.63
C TYR A 392 -25.90 18.67 9.86
N ARG A 393 -24.74 18.60 9.22
CA ARG A 393 -23.54 19.38 9.58
C ARG A 393 -23.39 20.70 8.85
N GLN A 394 -24.06 20.88 7.72
CA GLN A 394 -23.86 22.09 6.89
C GLN A 394 -25.17 22.84 6.73
N GLY A 395 -25.13 24.15 6.98
CA GLY A 395 -26.28 25.01 6.75
C GLY A 395 -26.80 24.85 5.32
N ALA A 396 -28.09 25.02 5.14
CA ALA A 396 -28.81 24.84 3.89
C ALA A 396 -28.30 25.68 2.69
N LEU A 397 -27.29 26.54 2.92
CA LEU A 397 -26.74 27.50 1.94
C LEU A 397 -25.30 27.17 1.44
N SER A 398 -24.66 26.10 1.91
CA SER A 398 -23.30 25.76 1.45
C SER A 398 -23.29 25.16 0.05
N SER A 399 -22.43 25.72 -0.84
CA SER A 399 -22.20 25.21 -2.19
C SER A 399 -21.41 23.88 -2.20
N ILE A 400 -20.63 23.58 -1.15
CA ILE A 400 -19.73 22.42 -1.10
C ILE A 400 -20.48 21.09 -1.21
N PRO A 401 -21.48 20.73 -0.37
CA PRO A 401 -22.20 19.47 -0.49
C PRO A 401 -23.06 19.40 -1.75
N TYR A 402 -23.60 20.52 -2.21
CA TYR A 402 -24.34 20.59 -3.45
C TYR A 402 -23.45 20.23 -4.65
N ASN A 403 -22.29 20.85 -4.77
CA ASN A 403 -21.32 20.55 -5.83
C ASN A 403 -20.77 19.12 -5.73
N ALA A 404 -20.50 18.61 -4.53
CA ALA A 404 -20.09 17.23 -4.32
C ALA A 404 -21.11 16.24 -4.90
N LYS A 405 -22.41 16.48 -4.70
CA LYS A 405 -23.48 15.68 -5.28
C LYS A 405 -23.51 15.78 -6.81
N LEU A 406 -23.38 16.97 -7.36
CA LEU A 406 -23.31 17.15 -8.82
C LEU A 406 -22.12 16.40 -9.44
N MET A 407 -20.94 16.47 -8.80
CA MET A 407 -19.76 15.73 -9.25
C MET A 407 -19.98 14.21 -9.21
N GLN A 408 -20.63 13.67 -8.17
CA GLN A 408 -21.00 12.25 -8.09
C GLN A 408 -21.96 11.83 -9.21
N GLU A 409 -22.81 12.74 -9.65
CA GLU A 409 -23.74 12.53 -10.77
C GLU A 409 -23.13 12.83 -12.14
N ASN A 410 -21.80 13.06 -12.22
CA ASN A 410 -21.05 13.48 -13.42
C ASN A 410 -21.59 14.78 -14.07
N LYS A 411 -22.19 15.67 -13.28
CA LYS A 411 -22.67 16.95 -13.74
C LYS A 411 -21.59 18.01 -13.61
N THR A 412 -21.47 18.88 -14.59
CA THR A 412 -20.42 19.92 -14.68
C THR A 412 -20.90 21.33 -14.34
N ASN A 413 -22.21 21.54 -14.18
CA ASN A 413 -22.82 22.82 -13.84
C ASN A 413 -22.70 23.15 -12.35
N LEU A 414 -21.44 23.29 -11.89
CA LEU A 414 -21.14 23.58 -10.49
C LEU A 414 -21.54 25.00 -10.11
N SER A 415 -21.93 25.19 -8.86
CA SER A 415 -22.20 26.51 -8.27
C SER A 415 -20.97 27.04 -7.55
N PHE A 416 -20.53 28.24 -7.89
CA PHE A 416 -19.39 28.90 -7.27
C PHE A 416 -19.88 30.07 -6.40
N GLY A 417 -19.25 30.25 -5.26
CA GLY A 417 -19.58 31.26 -4.25
C GLY A 417 -18.41 31.51 -3.31
N GLU A 418 -18.68 32.12 -2.16
CA GLU A 418 -17.65 32.44 -1.17
C GLU A 418 -16.99 31.19 -0.58
N ASP A 419 -17.75 30.08 -0.41
CA ASP A 419 -17.32 28.83 0.20
C ASP A 419 -16.77 27.82 -0.80
N PHE A 420 -16.96 28.03 -2.10
CA PHE A 420 -16.47 27.14 -3.16
C PHE A 420 -16.10 27.95 -4.41
N GLN A 421 -14.81 27.98 -4.71
CA GLN A 421 -14.26 28.78 -5.81
C GLN A 421 -13.47 27.92 -6.80
N PHE A 422 -13.48 28.31 -8.05
CA PHE A 422 -12.65 27.72 -9.10
C PHE A 422 -11.73 28.82 -9.68
N ILE A 423 -10.42 28.53 -9.67
CA ILE A 423 -9.41 29.45 -10.20
C ILE A 423 -8.69 28.74 -11.36
N ALA A 424 -8.88 29.27 -12.56
CA ALA A 424 -8.20 28.75 -13.75
C ALA A 424 -6.71 29.13 -13.75
N CYS A 425 -5.87 28.20 -14.17
CA CYS A 425 -4.42 28.43 -14.35
C CYS A 425 -3.93 27.76 -15.65
N LYS A 426 -2.84 28.29 -16.22
CA LYS A 426 -2.28 27.82 -17.50
C LYS A 426 -1.31 26.64 -17.37
N GLY A 427 -0.97 26.22 -16.15
CA GLY A 427 -0.05 25.13 -15.92
C GLY A 427 0.35 24.96 -14.47
N ALA A 428 1.23 24.01 -14.20
CA ALA A 428 1.61 23.65 -12.84
C ALA A 428 2.37 24.75 -12.09
N ASP A 429 3.17 25.55 -12.80
CA ASP A 429 3.95 26.64 -12.19
C ASP A 429 3.02 27.77 -11.71
N GLU A 430 2.09 28.22 -12.57
CA GLU A 430 1.09 29.23 -12.20
C GLU A 430 0.17 28.72 -11.08
N ALA A 431 -0.23 27.43 -11.13
CA ALA A 431 -1.00 26.81 -10.05
C ALA A 431 -0.25 26.85 -8.73
N ALA A 432 1.05 26.52 -8.71
CA ALA A 432 1.87 26.56 -7.52
C ALA A 432 1.97 27.97 -6.91
N GLU A 433 2.12 29.00 -7.74
CA GLU A 433 2.15 30.41 -7.27
C GLU A 433 0.81 30.85 -6.68
N ILE A 434 -0.29 30.52 -7.35
CA ILE A 434 -1.64 30.85 -6.87
C ILE A 434 -1.92 30.15 -5.54
N VAL A 435 -1.65 28.84 -5.46
CA VAL A 435 -1.85 28.03 -4.24
C VAL A 435 -1.02 28.57 -3.10
N ARG A 436 0.27 28.88 -3.33
CA ARG A 436 1.14 29.45 -2.31
C ARG A 436 0.59 30.77 -1.76
N ARG A 437 0.18 31.68 -2.63
CA ARG A 437 -0.42 32.98 -2.21
C ARG A 437 -1.66 32.77 -1.38
N ILE A 438 -2.62 31.97 -1.87
CA ILE A 438 -3.88 31.70 -1.16
C ILE A 438 -3.59 31.04 0.20
N TYR A 439 -2.67 30.07 0.24
CA TYR A 439 -2.33 29.39 1.49
C TYR A 439 -1.77 30.35 2.54
N LEU A 440 -0.84 31.23 2.14
CA LEU A 440 -0.27 32.22 3.06
C LEU A 440 -1.32 33.24 3.55
N ASP A 441 -2.21 33.70 2.68
CA ASP A 441 -3.31 34.59 3.05
C ASP A 441 -4.29 33.91 4.02
N GLU A 442 -4.62 32.65 3.78
CA GLU A 442 -5.57 31.91 4.60
C GLU A 442 -4.99 31.47 5.95
N ILE A 443 -3.71 31.08 6.02
CA ILE A 443 -3.09 30.78 7.32
C ILE A 443 -2.92 32.03 8.19
N ALA A 444 -2.73 33.21 7.59
CA ALA A 444 -2.66 34.44 8.31
C ALA A 444 -4.01 34.82 8.98
N LYS A 445 -5.13 34.45 8.34
CA LYS A 445 -6.49 34.70 8.88
C LYS A 445 -6.94 33.64 9.88
N ASN A 446 -6.69 32.34 9.57
CA ASN A 446 -7.33 31.22 10.24
C ASN A 446 -6.35 30.35 11.07
N GLY A 447 -5.05 30.56 10.91
CA GLY A 447 -4.03 29.72 11.52
C GLY A 447 -3.72 28.47 10.70
N MET A 448 -2.49 27.97 10.82
CA MET A 448 -1.95 26.85 10.03
C MET A 448 -2.71 25.52 10.22
N ASP A 449 -3.35 25.34 11.38
CA ASP A 449 -4.07 24.10 11.67
C ASP A 449 -5.44 24.01 10.98
N GLN A 450 -5.96 25.13 10.51
CA GLN A 450 -7.28 25.21 9.86
C GLN A 450 -7.20 25.15 8.33
N VAL A 451 -6.02 25.24 7.76
CA VAL A 451 -5.81 25.32 6.30
C VAL A 451 -4.95 24.15 5.82
N GLN A 452 -5.34 23.52 4.71
CA GLN A 452 -4.59 22.44 4.12
C GLN A 452 -4.64 22.49 2.59
N ILE A 453 -3.48 22.26 1.96
CA ILE A 453 -3.37 22.09 0.51
C ILE A 453 -3.51 20.59 0.19
N LEU A 454 -4.34 20.27 -0.80
CA LEU A 454 -4.44 18.93 -1.39
C LEU A 454 -3.96 18.98 -2.84
N THR A 455 -3.12 18.05 -3.24
CA THR A 455 -2.62 17.93 -4.60
C THR A 455 -2.55 16.46 -5.02
N PRO A 456 -2.88 16.12 -6.29
CA PRO A 456 -2.80 14.74 -6.79
C PRO A 456 -1.37 14.26 -7.03
N TYR A 457 -0.38 15.17 -7.07
CA TYR A 457 1.00 14.83 -7.39
C TYR A 457 1.89 14.96 -6.16
N ARG A 458 2.69 13.94 -5.89
CA ARG A 458 3.74 14.02 -4.87
C ARG A 458 5.02 14.63 -5.43
N LYS A 459 5.45 14.16 -6.60
CA LYS A 459 6.70 14.56 -7.29
C LYS A 459 6.43 14.93 -8.74
N ARG A 460 7.42 15.51 -9.41
CA ARG A 460 7.41 15.84 -10.85
C ARG A 460 6.38 16.90 -11.26
N SER A 461 5.96 17.76 -10.35
CA SER A 461 5.09 18.90 -10.63
C SER A 461 5.45 20.03 -9.67
N ALA A 462 5.49 21.26 -10.15
CA ALA A 462 5.70 22.46 -9.31
C ALA A 462 4.59 22.59 -8.25
N ALA A 463 3.37 22.15 -8.57
CA ALA A 463 2.24 22.09 -7.65
C ALA A 463 2.16 20.74 -6.90
N GLY A 464 3.23 19.94 -6.87
CA GLY A 464 3.31 18.69 -6.12
C GLY A 464 3.68 18.91 -4.66
N VAL A 465 3.40 17.89 -3.81
CA VAL A 465 3.63 17.96 -2.36
C VAL A 465 5.07 18.37 -2.02
N ASP A 466 6.07 17.72 -2.64
CA ASP A 466 7.48 17.94 -2.28
C ASP A 466 7.94 19.36 -2.62
N GLU A 467 7.53 19.91 -3.78
CA GLU A 467 7.90 21.27 -4.21
C GLU A 467 7.12 22.35 -3.45
N LEU A 468 5.81 22.14 -3.21
CA LEU A 468 5.00 23.07 -2.42
C LEU A 468 5.50 23.16 -0.97
N ASN A 469 5.80 22.02 -0.32
CA ASN A 469 6.34 22.03 1.03
C ASN A 469 7.65 22.81 1.09
N LYS A 470 8.58 22.51 0.17
CA LYS A 470 9.87 23.21 0.09
C LYS A 470 9.73 24.71 -0.14
N SER A 471 8.80 25.12 -1.02
CA SER A 471 8.58 26.53 -1.33
C SER A 471 7.86 27.29 -0.23
N LEU A 472 7.07 26.61 0.61
CA LEU A 472 6.31 27.23 1.70
C LEU A 472 7.09 27.26 3.03
N GLU A 473 8.04 26.35 3.24
CA GLU A 473 8.75 26.15 4.48
C GLU A 473 9.33 27.46 5.03
N ASP A 474 10.09 28.18 4.21
CA ASP A 474 10.75 29.44 4.63
C ASP A 474 9.78 30.62 4.85
N PHE A 475 8.58 30.55 4.31
CA PHE A 475 7.54 31.58 4.55
C PHE A 475 6.74 31.27 5.82
N VAL A 476 6.44 30.00 6.06
CA VAL A 476 5.62 29.56 7.20
C VAL A 476 6.43 29.47 8.47
N ASN A 477 7.66 28.98 8.39
CA ASN A 477 8.56 28.77 9.50
C ASN A 477 10.00 29.16 9.15
N PRO A 478 10.30 30.49 9.03
CA PRO A 478 11.60 30.97 8.59
C PRO A 478 12.74 30.53 9.50
N PRO A 479 13.96 30.39 8.94
CA PRO A 479 15.16 30.14 9.75
C PRO A 479 15.46 31.35 10.64
N ILE A 480 15.59 31.12 11.94
CA ILE A 480 15.91 32.14 12.95
C ILE A 480 17.14 31.67 13.70
N ALA A 481 18.08 32.57 13.98
CA ALA A 481 19.31 32.28 14.75
C ALA A 481 18.96 31.62 16.11
N GLY A 482 19.52 30.45 16.38
CA GLY A 482 19.27 29.65 17.58
C GLY A 482 18.10 28.66 17.48
N LYS A 483 17.35 28.63 16.38
CA LYS A 483 16.31 27.63 16.13
C LYS A 483 16.94 26.29 15.77
N LYS A 484 16.53 25.22 16.44
CA LYS A 484 17.05 23.88 16.17
C LYS A 484 16.50 23.35 14.85
N GLU A 485 17.38 22.80 14.03
CA GLU A 485 17.08 22.19 12.74
C GLU A 485 17.56 20.73 12.72
N LEU A 486 16.81 19.88 12.04
CA LEU A 486 17.13 18.48 11.78
C LEU A 486 17.15 18.24 10.26
N HIS A 487 18.31 17.84 9.75
CA HIS A 487 18.49 17.51 8.34
C HIS A 487 18.33 16.01 8.10
N ILE A 488 17.36 15.61 7.27
CA ILE A 488 17.15 14.22 6.86
C ILE A 488 17.17 14.15 5.33
N GLY A 489 18.27 13.70 4.76
CA GLY A 489 18.49 13.72 3.31
C GLY A 489 18.52 15.16 2.77
N SER A 490 17.59 15.50 1.89
CA SER A 490 17.41 16.84 1.33
C SER A 490 16.36 17.69 2.05
N GLN A 491 15.72 17.17 3.09
CA GLN A 491 14.70 17.88 3.86
C GLN A 491 15.27 18.45 5.13
N VAL A 492 14.85 19.66 5.47
CA VAL A 492 15.17 20.36 6.71
C VAL A 492 13.89 20.42 7.55
N PHE A 493 13.97 20.04 8.80
CA PHE A 493 12.87 20.16 9.76
C PHE A 493 13.26 21.13 10.84
N ARG A 494 12.39 22.09 11.15
CA ARG A 494 12.61 23.11 12.16
C ARG A 494 11.62 22.98 13.31
N VAL A 495 12.02 23.37 14.49
CA VAL A 495 11.10 23.44 15.64
C VAL A 495 9.94 24.38 15.27
N GLY A 496 8.71 23.87 15.36
CA GLY A 496 7.48 24.57 14.94
C GLY A 496 6.92 24.10 13.59
N ASP A 497 7.62 23.21 12.88
CA ASP A 497 7.05 22.58 11.69
C ASP A 497 5.89 21.66 12.06
N LYS A 498 4.86 21.66 11.20
CA LYS A 498 3.75 20.70 11.29
C LYS A 498 4.18 19.40 10.61
N ILE A 499 4.37 18.36 11.40
CA ILE A 499 4.76 17.04 10.90
C ILE A 499 3.63 16.04 11.10
N LEU A 500 3.56 15.05 10.21
CA LEU A 500 2.70 13.88 10.33
C LEU A 500 3.62 12.66 10.58
N GLN A 501 3.35 11.96 11.67
CA GLN A 501 4.04 10.72 12.03
C GLN A 501 3.19 9.51 11.62
#